data_40a3b4a96d5e05a6487e21499906e51d
#
_entry.id   40a3b4a96d5e05a6487e21499906e51d
#
_cell.length_a   1.000
_cell.length_b   1.000
_cell.length_c   1.000
_cell.angle_alpha   90.00
_cell.angle_beta   90.00
_cell.angle_gamma   90.00
#
_symmetry.space_group_name_H-M   'P 1'
#
loop_
_entity.id
_entity.type
_entity.pdbx_description
1 polymer ?
#
loop_
_entity_poly.entity_id
_entity_poly.type
_entity_poly.pdbx_seq_one_letter_code
_entity_poly.pdbx_strand_id
1 'polypeptide(L)'
;MLFRSLNKIIRSLRDWGRDCVCASGQDNLCGHRFDGQYGELPKGYDHKYVYSHFGYNLKATDMQAAIGCAQLKKFPSFVERRRENFKALYEGLSDLAEYFYLPEAVENSNPSWFGFCMTCRPGTDKNKVVGYIESRNVQTRMLFSGNLIKQPCFDGMRASGTGFRVAGSLENTDLIMENTFWIGVYPGMTETKLSYMIKTIHEAVLR
;
A
#
# COMPACT_ATOMS: atom_id res chain seq x y z
N MET A 1 -28.93 16.43 3.28
CA MET A 1 -28.86 16.82 1.85
C MET A 1 -27.45 16.75 1.30
N LEU A 2 -26.44 17.26 1.97
CA LEU A 2 -25.05 17.33 1.50
C LEU A 2 -24.48 15.98 1.01
N PHE A 3 -24.71 14.90 1.75
CA PHE A 3 -24.23 13.56 1.41
C PHE A 3 -24.81 12.98 0.10
N ARG A 4 -26.07 13.30 -0.24
CA ARG A 4 -26.67 12.83 -1.50
C ARG A 4 -26.08 13.54 -2.72
N SER A 5 -25.82 14.84 -2.61
CA SER A 5 -25.19 15.62 -3.66
C SER A 5 -23.74 15.18 -3.89
N LEU A 6 -22.97 14.99 -2.80
CA LEU A 6 -21.60 14.52 -2.86
C LEU A 6 -21.51 13.12 -3.46
N ASN A 7 -22.42 12.20 -3.11
CA ASN A 7 -22.48 10.86 -3.71
C ASN A 7 -22.69 10.91 -5.22
N LYS A 8 -23.56 11.78 -5.72
CA LYS A 8 -23.77 11.93 -7.19
C LYS A 8 -22.50 12.41 -7.89
N ILE A 9 -21.82 13.40 -7.32
CA ILE A 9 -20.55 13.93 -7.87
C ILE A 9 -19.48 12.84 -7.90
N ILE A 10 -19.28 12.11 -6.79
CA ILE A 10 -18.29 11.05 -6.70
C ILE A 10 -18.59 9.94 -7.73
N ARG A 11 -19.86 9.55 -7.89
CA ARG A 11 -20.26 8.53 -8.88
C ARG A 11 -20.01 8.99 -10.30
N SER A 12 -20.30 10.25 -10.61
CA SER A 12 -20.02 10.83 -11.92
C SER A 12 -18.50 10.82 -12.19
N LEU A 13 -17.70 11.37 -11.30
CA LEU A 13 -16.25 11.43 -11.46
C LEU A 13 -15.59 10.03 -11.55
N ARG A 14 -16.12 9.04 -10.84
CA ARG A 14 -15.65 7.65 -10.91
C ARG A 14 -15.88 7.01 -12.28
N ASP A 15 -16.95 7.42 -12.99
CA ASP A 15 -17.43 6.87 -14.27
C ASP A 15 -17.30 7.91 -15.39
N TRP A 16 -16.08 8.36 -15.66
CA TRP A 16 -15.70 9.27 -16.75
C TRP A 16 -16.27 10.70 -16.63
N GLY A 17 -16.93 11.06 -15.57
CA GLY A 17 -17.67 12.32 -15.46
C GLY A 17 -19.07 12.28 -16.06
N ARG A 18 -19.62 11.06 -16.23
CA ARG A 18 -20.96 10.84 -16.80
C ARG A 18 -22.04 11.47 -15.94
N ASP A 19 -23.01 12.12 -16.57
CA ASP A 19 -24.15 12.75 -15.90
C ASP A 19 -25.26 11.75 -15.57
N CYS A 20 -25.46 10.74 -16.40
CA CYS A 20 -26.46 9.69 -16.19
C CYS A 20 -26.14 8.85 -14.95
N VAL A 21 -27.13 8.73 -14.04
CA VAL A 21 -27.03 7.98 -12.75
C VAL A 21 -27.68 6.60 -12.81
N CYS A 22 -28.20 6.17 -13.95
CA CYS A 22 -28.82 4.86 -14.13
C CYS A 22 -27.80 3.74 -13.81
N ALA A 23 -28.23 2.74 -13.05
CA ALA A 23 -27.44 1.55 -12.83
C ALA A 23 -27.37 0.68 -14.10
N SER A 24 -26.41 -0.27 -14.13
CA SER A 24 -26.30 -1.21 -15.25
C SER A 24 -27.62 -1.97 -15.45
N GLY A 25 -28.04 -2.08 -16.71
CA GLY A 25 -29.32 -2.74 -17.05
C GLY A 25 -30.57 -1.89 -16.82
N GLN A 26 -30.43 -0.66 -16.31
CA GLN A 26 -31.54 0.28 -16.11
C GLN A 26 -31.39 1.48 -17.03
N ASP A 27 -32.52 1.94 -17.56
CA ASP A 27 -32.60 3.08 -18.46
C ASP A 27 -33.67 4.05 -18.02
N ASN A 28 -33.48 5.32 -18.39
CA ASN A 28 -34.48 6.41 -18.26
C ASN A 28 -35.06 6.59 -16.82
N LEU A 29 -34.27 6.32 -15.76
CA LEU A 29 -34.73 6.56 -14.39
C LEU A 29 -35.02 8.04 -14.10
N CYS A 30 -34.42 8.95 -14.86
CA CYS A 30 -34.67 10.40 -14.76
C CYS A 30 -35.97 10.83 -15.43
N GLY A 31 -36.57 10.02 -16.32
CA GLY A 31 -37.72 10.39 -17.17
C GLY A 31 -37.39 11.35 -18.32
N HIS A 32 -36.13 11.73 -18.48
CA HIS A 32 -35.67 12.81 -19.39
C HIS A 32 -34.52 12.35 -20.29
N ARG A 33 -34.56 11.09 -20.73
CA ARG A 33 -33.46 10.52 -21.53
C ARG A 33 -33.18 11.25 -22.83
N PHE A 34 -34.25 11.71 -23.54
CA PHE A 34 -34.15 12.25 -24.89
C PHE A 34 -34.74 13.67 -25.05
N ASP A 35 -35.20 14.28 -23.97
CA ASP A 35 -35.90 15.58 -24.02
C ASP A 35 -35.08 16.72 -23.42
N GLY A 36 -33.93 16.43 -22.83
CA GLY A 36 -33.02 17.41 -22.25
C GLY A 36 -32.19 18.14 -23.33
N GLN A 37 -31.74 19.35 -22.99
CA GLN A 37 -30.71 20.08 -23.71
C GLN A 37 -29.45 20.12 -22.87
N TYR A 38 -28.32 19.65 -23.43
CA TYR A 38 -27.05 19.50 -22.71
C TYR A 38 -25.96 20.29 -23.45
N GLY A 39 -25.70 21.51 -23.00
CA GLY A 39 -24.76 22.43 -23.66
C GLY A 39 -25.04 22.57 -25.16
N GLU A 40 -24.04 22.39 -25.99
CA GLU A 40 -24.13 22.51 -27.44
C GLU A 40 -24.48 21.18 -28.16
N LEU A 41 -24.78 20.12 -27.39
CA LEU A 41 -25.18 18.84 -27.97
C LEU A 41 -26.52 18.97 -28.72
N PRO A 42 -26.76 18.15 -29.78
CA PRO A 42 -28.03 18.19 -30.52
C PRO A 42 -29.24 17.97 -29.61
N LYS A 43 -30.35 18.65 -29.92
CA LYS A 43 -31.61 18.43 -29.20
C LYS A 43 -32.04 16.96 -29.29
N GLY A 44 -32.44 16.39 -28.14
CA GLY A 44 -32.82 14.98 -28.06
C GLY A 44 -31.63 14.03 -27.95
N TYR A 45 -30.45 14.56 -27.67
CA TYR A 45 -29.27 13.72 -27.43
C TYR A 45 -29.48 12.79 -26.24
N ASP A 46 -29.04 11.53 -26.36
CA ASP A 46 -29.23 10.53 -25.29
C ASP A 46 -28.44 10.92 -24.03
N HIS A 47 -29.16 11.25 -22.95
CA HIS A 47 -28.58 11.62 -21.64
C HIS A 47 -27.58 10.58 -21.11
N LYS A 48 -27.71 9.32 -21.53
CA LYS A 48 -26.80 8.24 -21.18
C LYS A 48 -25.36 8.50 -21.60
N TYR A 49 -25.14 9.32 -22.61
CA TYR A 49 -23.82 9.65 -23.16
C TYR A 49 -23.41 11.11 -22.95
N VAL A 50 -24.04 11.78 -21.98
CA VAL A 50 -23.67 13.13 -21.59
C VAL A 50 -22.59 13.05 -20.49
N TYR A 51 -21.53 13.82 -20.66
CA TYR A 51 -20.43 13.95 -19.70
C TYR A 51 -20.35 15.39 -19.22
N SER A 52 -20.71 15.62 -17.96
CA SER A 52 -20.75 16.96 -17.37
C SER A 52 -19.43 17.38 -16.72
N HIS A 53 -18.51 16.43 -16.56
CA HIS A 53 -17.21 16.63 -15.94
C HIS A 53 -16.12 15.80 -16.60
N PHE A 54 -14.87 16.21 -16.45
CA PHE A 54 -13.73 15.32 -16.70
C PHE A 54 -13.58 14.39 -15.51
N GLY A 55 -13.81 13.10 -15.70
CA GLY A 55 -13.74 12.10 -14.63
C GLY A 55 -12.71 11.02 -14.92
N TYR A 56 -12.73 9.98 -14.09
CA TYR A 56 -11.78 8.89 -14.07
C TYR A 56 -12.44 7.56 -14.47
N ASN A 57 -11.66 6.63 -14.98
CA ASN A 57 -12.10 5.25 -15.18
C ASN A 57 -11.82 4.42 -13.89
N LEU A 58 -12.65 4.59 -12.86
CA LEU A 58 -12.49 3.95 -11.56
C LEU A 58 -13.64 3.00 -11.21
N LYS A 59 -14.55 2.74 -12.17
CA LYS A 59 -15.67 1.82 -11.96
C LYS A 59 -15.20 0.39 -12.11
N ALA A 60 -15.27 -0.38 -11.02
CA ALA A 60 -14.97 -1.81 -11.05
C ALA A 60 -15.95 -2.57 -11.94
N THR A 61 -15.46 -3.58 -12.66
CA THR A 61 -16.29 -4.52 -13.38
C THR A 61 -16.85 -5.60 -12.46
N ASP A 62 -17.92 -6.30 -12.89
CA ASP A 62 -18.51 -7.39 -12.11
C ASP A 62 -17.50 -8.55 -11.90
N MET A 63 -16.63 -8.80 -12.87
CA MET A 63 -15.57 -9.80 -12.73
C MET A 63 -14.58 -9.43 -11.62
N GLN A 64 -14.15 -8.15 -11.57
CA GLN A 64 -13.29 -7.65 -10.49
C GLN A 64 -13.99 -7.73 -9.13
N ALA A 65 -15.27 -7.38 -9.07
CA ALA A 65 -16.07 -7.49 -7.85
C ALA A 65 -16.25 -8.95 -7.40
N ALA A 66 -16.47 -9.89 -8.32
CA ALA A 66 -16.57 -11.31 -8.00
C ALA A 66 -15.26 -11.87 -7.41
N ILE A 67 -14.10 -11.48 -7.96
CA ILE A 67 -12.79 -11.81 -7.39
C ILE A 67 -12.68 -11.21 -5.98
N GLY A 68 -13.05 -9.95 -5.79
CA GLY A 68 -13.07 -9.29 -4.50
C GLY A 68 -13.93 -10.03 -3.46
N CYS A 69 -15.12 -10.44 -3.84
CA CYS A 69 -16.02 -11.23 -2.98
C CYS A 69 -15.41 -12.58 -2.59
N ALA A 70 -14.74 -13.27 -3.53
CA ALA A 70 -14.06 -14.53 -3.26
C ALA A 70 -12.87 -14.35 -2.30
N GLN A 71 -12.10 -13.27 -2.47
CA GLN A 71 -10.98 -12.93 -1.59
C GLN A 71 -11.46 -12.53 -0.18
N LEU A 72 -12.55 -11.78 -0.09
CA LEU A 72 -13.10 -11.34 1.20
C LEU A 72 -13.50 -12.54 2.09
N LYS A 73 -13.99 -13.63 1.51
CA LYS A 73 -14.28 -14.86 2.26
C LYS A 73 -13.03 -15.51 2.88
N LYS A 74 -11.88 -15.35 2.26
CA LYS A 74 -10.59 -15.88 2.73
C LYS A 74 -9.86 -14.92 3.67
N PHE A 75 -10.25 -13.65 3.68
CA PHE A 75 -9.54 -12.58 4.38
C PHE A 75 -9.31 -12.85 5.87
N PRO A 76 -10.29 -13.33 6.68
CA PRO A 76 -10.05 -13.62 8.09
C PRO A 76 -8.92 -14.64 8.30
N SER A 77 -8.90 -15.73 7.53
CA SER A 77 -7.85 -16.74 7.62
C SER A 77 -6.48 -16.21 7.18
N PHE A 78 -6.44 -15.30 6.21
CA PHE A 78 -5.18 -14.65 5.79
C PHE A 78 -4.62 -13.73 6.86
N VAL A 79 -5.48 -13.01 7.58
CA VAL A 79 -5.08 -12.16 8.70
C VAL A 79 -4.47 -12.99 9.82
N GLU A 80 -5.15 -14.06 10.21
CA GLU A 80 -4.68 -14.96 11.28
C GLU A 80 -3.35 -15.61 10.90
N ARG A 81 -3.28 -16.23 9.72
CA ARG A 81 -2.05 -16.90 9.28
C ARG A 81 -0.86 -15.94 9.17
N ARG A 82 -1.10 -14.68 8.78
CA ARG A 82 -0.04 -13.67 8.76
C ARG A 82 0.45 -13.31 10.15
N ARG A 83 -0.45 -13.23 11.14
CA ARG A 83 -0.09 -13.00 12.55
C ARG A 83 0.71 -14.16 13.12
N GLU A 84 0.30 -15.41 12.86
CA GLU A 84 1.05 -16.60 13.27
C GLU A 84 2.47 -16.61 12.67
N ASN A 85 2.59 -16.35 11.38
CA ASN A 85 3.89 -16.29 10.71
C ASN A 85 4.78 -15.18 11.25
N PHE A 86 4.20 -13.99 11.53
CA PHE A 86 4.93 -12.89 12.15
C PHE A 86 5.43 -13.27 13.55
N LYS A 87 4.56 -13.88 14.35
CA LYS A 87 4.91 -14.36 15.71
C LYS A 87 6.05 -15.37 15.64
N ALA A 88 5.99 -16.35 14.74
CA ALA A 88 7.06 -17.34 14.55
C ALA A 88 8.40 -16.69 14.19
N LEU A 89 8.40 -15.68 13.30
CA LEU A 89 9.60 -14.91 12.99
C LEU A 89 10.12 -14.14 14.22
N TYR A 90 9.22 -13.49 14.96
CA TYR A 90 9.59 -12.72 16.15
C TYR A 90 10.23 -13.62 17.22
N GLU A 91 9.60 -14.75 17.52
CA GLU A 91 10.13 -15.72 18.49
C GLU A 91 11.46 -16.31 18.03
N GLY A 92 11.57 -16.64 16.73
CA GLY A 92 12.77 -17.23 16.16
C GLY A 92 13.95 -16.26 15.97
N LEU A 93 13.74 -14.95 16.10
CA LEU A 93 14.77 -13.92 15.92
C LEU A 93 14.97 -13.07 17.18
N SER A 94 14.27 -13.37 18.28
CA SER A 94 14.29 -12.59 19.52
C SER A 94 15.66 -12.53 20.17
N ASP A 95 16.48 -13.55 20.00
CA ASP A 95 17.88 -13.64 20.49
C ASP A 95 18.84 -12.74 19.71
N LEU A 96 18.42 -12.22 18.54
CA LEU A 96 19.20 -11.28 17.74
C LEU A 96 18.96 -9.80 18.13
N ALA A 97 18.37 -9.53 19.28
CA ALA A 97 18.11 -8.17 19.77
C ALA A 97 19.39 -7.33 20.00
N GLU A 98 20.56 -7.94 20.08
CA GLU A 98 21.86 -7.24 20.11
C GLU A 98 22.27 -6.68 18.73
N TYR A 99 21.77 -7.27 17.64
CA TYR A 99 22.07 -6.86 16.25
C TYR A 99 20.95 -5.99 15.65
N PHE A 100 19.70 -6.18 16.08
CA PHE A 100 18.54 -5.51 15.50
C PHE A 100 17.61 -4.90 16.55
N TYR A 101 17.00 -3.77 16.18
CA TYR A 101 15.73 -3.36 16.76
C TYR A 101 14.63 -4.14 16.02
N LEU A 102 13.93 -5.01 16.74
CA LEU A 102 12.83 -5.80 16.21
C LEU A 102 11.51 -5.01 16.23
N PRO A 103 10.55 -5.34 15.35
CA PRO A 103 9.31 -4.60 15.26
C PRO A 103 8.38 -4.91 16.44
N GLU A 104 7.84 -3.87 17.05
CA GLU A 104 6.87 -3.97 18.14
C GLU A 104 5.57 -3.28 17.78
N ALA A 105 4.45 -3.89 18.19
CA ALA A 105 3.13 -3.27 18.03
C ALA A 105 2.95 -2.17 19.08
N VAL A 106 2.40 -1.02 18.67
CA VAL A 106 2.02 0.00 19.66
C VAL A 106 0.86 -0.48 20.51
N GLU A 107 0.76 0.05 21.71
CA GLU A 107 -0.31 -0.30 22.65
C GLU A 107 -1.68 -0.13 22.02
N ASN A 108 -2.62 -1.02 22.35
CA ASN A 108 -3.99 -1.05 21.83
C ASN A 108 -4.10 -1.28 20.31
N SER A 109 -3.05 -1.78 19.64
CA SER A 109 -3.09 -2.21 18.26
C SER A 109 -3.04 -3.72 18.10
N ASN A 110 -3.63 -4.23 17.01
CA ASN A 110 -3.57 -5.65 16.65
C ASN A 110 -3.27 -5.78 15.14
N PRO A 111 -2.05 -5.46 14.73
CA PRO A 111 -1.68 -5.41 13.33
C PRO A 111 -1.62 -6.79 12.68
N SER A 112 -1.81 -6.80 11.36
CA SER A 112 -1.51 -7.93 10.49
C SER A 112 -0.45 -7.47 9.49
N TRP A 113 0.80 -7.37 9.93
CA TRP A 113 1.90 -6.86 9.11
C TRP A 113 2.21 -7.76 7.91
N PHE A 114 2.50 -7.14 6.78
CA PHE A 114 2.93 -7.82 5.55
C PHE A 114 4.46 -7.94 5.45
N GLY A 115 5.20 -7.32 6.37
CA GLY A 115 6.65 -7.34 6.44
C GLY A 115 7.14 -7.39 7.88
N PHE A 116 8.24 -8.09 8.10
CA PHE A 116 8.99 -8.11 9.35
C PHE A 116 10.16 -7.13 9.23
N CYS A 117 10.02 -5.97 9.85
CA CYS A 117 10.94 -4.84 9.73
C CYS A 117 12.04 -4.94 10.78
N MET A 118 13.30 -4.90 10.35
CA MET A 118 14.47 -4.94 11.24
C MET A 118 15.33 -3.71 10.99
N THR A 119 15.73 -3.04 12.05
CA THR A 119 16.70 -1.93 11.99
C THR A 119 18.00 -2.37 12.61
N CYS A 120 19.08 -2.38 11.84
CA CYS A 120 20.42 -2.74 12.34
C CYS A 120 20.86 -1.76 13.42
N ARG A 121 21.39 -2.32 14.53
CA ARG A 121 22.00 -1.54 15.59
C ARG A 121 23.41 -1.06 15.20
N PRO A 122 23.95 -0.02 15.86
CA PRO A 122 25.33 0.40 15.65
C PRO A 122 26.30 -0.78 15.77
N GLY A 123 27.17 -0.92 14.78
CA GLY A 123 28.11 -2.04 14.68
C GLY A 123 27.65 -3.19 13.77
N THR A 124 26.38 -3.22 13.40
CA THR A 124 25.84 -4.19 12.42
C THR A 124 25.74 -3.55 11.03
N ASP A 125 26.47 -4.08 10.06
CA ASP A 125 26.47 -3.60 8.68
C ASP A 125 25.26 -4.14 7.92
N LYS A 126 24.24 -3.29 7.73
CA LYS A 126 23.02 -3.64 6.97
C LYS A 126 23.34 -4.21 5.59
N ASN A 127 24.29 -3.64 4.87
CA ASN A 127 24.57 -4.04 3.49
C ASN A 127 25.15 -5.46 3.42
N LYS A 128 26.01 -5.82 4.38
CA LYS A 128 26.52 -7.19 4.50
C LYS A 128 25.42 -8.16 4.85
N VAL A 129 24.60 -7.84 5.86
CA VAL A 129 23.46 -8.66 6.29
C VAL A 129 22.50 -8.90 5.13
N VAL A 130 22.04 -7.82 4.48
CA VAL A 130 21.12 -7.89 3.35
C VAL A 130 21.73 -8.67 2.17
N GLY A 131 22.99 -8.39 1.83
CA GLY A 131 23.70 -9.10 0.76
C GLY A 131 23.77 -10.60 1.00
N TYR A 132 24.02 -11.02 2.23
CA TYR A 132 24.00 -12.45 2.59
C TYR A 132 22.61 -13.05 2.47
N ILE A 133 21.59 -12.42 3.03
CA ILE A 133 20.19 -12.88 2.99
C ILE A 133 19.71 -13.04 1.54
N GLU A 134 19.96 -12.05 0.69
CA GLU A 134 19.60 -12.09 -0.76
C GLU A 134 20.37 -13.20 -1.49
N SER A 135 21.66 -13.43 -1.16
CA SER A 135 22.45 -14.51 -1.75
C SER A 135 21.90 -15.91 -1.44
N ARG A 136 21.05 -16.01 -0.41
CA ARG A 136 20.36 -17.23 0.01
C ARG A 136 18.91 -17.31 -0.50
N ASN A 137 18.55 -16.51 -1.51
CA ASN A 137 17.22 -16.46 -2.10
C ASN A 137 16.10 -16.08 -1.08
N VAL A 138 16.43 -15.36 -0.02
CA VAL A 138 15.46 -14.69 0.86
C VAL A 138 15.40 -13.23 0.45
N GLN A 139 14.27 -12.83 -0.11
CA GLN A 139 14.11 -11.49 -0.66
C GLN A 139 13.91 -10.46 0.46
N THR A 140 14.65 -9.37 0.37
CA THR A 140 14.54 -8.22 1.28
C THR A 140 13.99 -6.99 0.56
N ARG A 141 13.58 -5.99 1.33
CA ARG A 141 13.21 -4.66 0.84
C ARG A 141 13.72 -3.61 1.80
N MET A 142 14.13 -2.48 1.25
CA MET A 142 14.41 -1.29 2.05
C MET A 142 13.08 -0.68 2.52
N LEU A 143 13.13 0.16 3.56
CA LEU A 143 11.94 0.85 4.03
C LEU A 143 11.55 1.97 3.05
N PHE A 144 10.97 1.53 1.93
CA PHE A 144 10.51 2.35 0.81
C PHE A 144 11.55 3.39 0.34
N SER A 145 11.15 4.63 0.18
CA SER A 145 11.99 5.72 -0.32
C SER A 145 12.93 6.35 0.72
N GLY A 146 12.83 5.93 1.98
CA GLY A 146 13.65 6.50 3.06
C GLY A 146 13.40 7.99 3.27
N ASN A 147 14.48 8.78 3.34
CA ASN A 147 14.39 10.24 3.42
C ASN A 147 14.06 10.83 2.06
N LEU A 148 12.80 11.22 1.87
CA LEU A 148 12.29 11.73 0.58
C LEU A 148 13.09 12.91 0.03
N ILE A 149 13.48 13.85 0.89
CA ILE A 149 14.21 15.03 0.42
C ILE A 149 15.63 14.73 -0.08
N LYS A 150 16.14 13.52 0.15
CA LYS A 150 17.42 13.05 -0.40
C LYS A 150 17.25 12.36 -1.77
N GLN A 151 16.02 12.12 -2.21
CA GLN A 151 15.76 11.53 -3.53
C GLN A 151 16.13 12.53 -4.66
N PRO A 152 16.62 12.04 -5.82
CA PRO A 152 17.03 12.89 -6.94
C PRO A 152 15.96 13.85 -7.46
N CYS A 153 14.68 13.49 -7.36
CA CYS A 153 13.57 14.37 -7.76
C CYS A 153 13.49 15.68 -6.95
N PHE A 154 14.16 15.75 -5.79
CA PHE A 154 14.24 16.95 -4.96
C PHE A 154 15.51 17.76 -5.19
N ASP A 155 16.43 17.35 -6.08
CA ASP A 155 17.72 18.03 -6.30
C ASP A 155 17.53 19.51 -6.64
N GLY A 156 16.62 19.83 -7.56
CA GLY A 156 16.32 21.21 -7.94
C GLY A 156 15.73 22.04 -6.80
N MET A 157 14.87 21.44 -5.98
CA MET A 157 14.26 22.11 -4.82
C MET A 157 15.29 22.33 -3.71
N ARG A 158 16.20 21.38 -3.47
CA ARG A 158 17.31 21.55 -2.53
C ARG A 158 18.27 22.67 -2.99
N ALA A 159 18.60 22.68 -4.27
CA ALA A 159 19.50 23.70 -4.83
C ALA A 159 18.91 25.12 -4.78
N SER A 160 17.60 25.24 -5.02
CA SER A 160 16.89 26.54 -4.98
C SER A 160 16.48 26.97 -3.56
N GLY A 161 16.48 26.05 -2.59
CA GLY A 161 15.94 26.28 -1.25
C GLY A 161 14.43 26.52 -1.19
N THR A 162 13.69 26.12 -2.24
CA THR A 162 12.24 26.33 -2.36
C THR A 162 11.51 25.02 -2.65
N GLY A 163 10.18 24.99 -2.44
CA GLY A 163 9.33 23.85 -2.78
C GLY A 163 9.02 22.91 -1.62
N PHE A 164 9.80 22.92 -0.54
CA PHE A 164 9.49 22.20 0.70
C PHE A 164 10.09 22.92 1.92
N ARG A 165 9.63 22.53 3.10
CA ARG A 165 10.19 22.98 4.37
C ARG A 165 10.47 21.77 5.26
N VAL A 166 11.66 21.72 5.83
CA VAL A 166 12.03 20.73 6.86
C VAL A 166 11.60 21.26 8.22
N ALA A 167 10.84 20.45 8.97
CA ALA A 167 10.42 20.75 10.33
C ALA A 167 11.16 19.80 11.30
N GLY A 168 12.05 20.34 12.11
CA GLY A 168 12.85 19.58 13.07
C GLY A 168 14.06 18.88 12.44
N SER A 169 14.64 17.93 13.19
CA SER A 169 15.75 17.09 12.74
C SER A 169 15.23 15.88 11.94
N LEU A 170 15.95 15.47 10.91
CA LEU A 170 15.69 14.23 10.15
C LEU A 170 16.67 13.10 10.50
N GLU A 171 17.38 13.21 11.61
CA GLU A 171 18.38 12.20 12.04
C GLU A 171 17.78 10.80 12.16
N ASN A 172 16.62 10.65 12.80
CA ASN A 172 15.93 9.37 12.89
C ASN A 172 15.46 8.85 11.53
N THR A 173 15.04 9.75 10.63
CA THR A 173 14.67 9.39 9.25
C THR A 173 15.87 8.86 8.48
N ASP A 174 17.01 9.49 8.64
CA ASP A 174 18.26 9.05 8.04
C ASP A 174 18.74 7.73 8.62
N LEU A 175 18.71 7.59 9.95
CA LEU A 175 19.06 6.35 10.63
C LEU A 175 18.20 5.17 10.12
N ILE A 176 16.91 5.38 10.02
CA ILE A 176 15.98 4.37 9.50
C ILE A 176 16.29 4.05 8.02
N MET A 177 16.49 5.06 7.19
CA MET A 177 16.84 4.87 5.78
C MET A 177 18.11 4.04 5.61
N GLU A 178 19.13 4.34 6.40
CA GLU A 178 20.45 3.72 6.29
C GLU A 178 20.49 2.31 6.87
N ASN A 179 19.72 2.04 7.93
CA ASN A 179 19.88 0.83 8.73
C ASN A 179 18.67 -0.12 8.70
N THR A 180 17.54 0.26 8.10
CA THR A 180 16.33 -0.57 8.13
C THR A 180 16.13 -1.33 6.82
N PHE A 181 15.70 -2.57 6.94
CA PHE A 181 15.20 -3.43 5.87
C PHE A 181 14.06 -4.30 6.40
N TRP A 182 13.34 -4.97 5.51
CA TRP A 182 12.28 -5.89 5.91
C TRP A 182 12.22 -7.12 5.00
N ILE A 183 11.72 -8.21 5.53
CA ILE A 183 11.39 -9.45 4.84
C ILE A 183 9.86 -9.62 4.77
N GLY A 184 9.39 -10.30 3.73
CA GLY A 184 7.94 -10.47 3.53
C GLY A 184 7.29 -11.39 4.56
N VAL A 185 6.06 -11.04 4.98
CA VAL A 185 5.20 -11.91 5.80
C VAL A 185 3.87 -12.07 5.09
N TYR A 186 3.54 -13.30 4.67
CA TYR A 186 2.33 -13.58 3.91
C TYR A 186 1.71 -14.94 4.31
N PRO A 187 0.43 -15.16 4.04
CA PRO A 187 -0.29 -16.36 4.53
C PRO A 187 0.25 -17.69 4.00
N GLY A 188 0.88 -17.71 2.82
CA GLY A 188 1.42 -18.91 2.18
C GLY A 188 2.81 -19.35 2.66
N MET A 189 3.34 -18.76 3.74
CA MET A 189 4.59 -19.23 4.34
C MET A 189 4.37 -20.54 5.07
N THR A 190 5.21 -21.55 4.77
CA THR A 190 5.24 -22.81 5.48
C THR A 190 6.26 -22.77 6.62
N GLU A 191 6.16 -23.69 7.56
CA GLU A 191 7.14 -23.85 8.65
C GLU A 191 8.56 -24.02 8.13
N THR A 192 8.74 -24.78 7.04
CA THR A 192 10.03 -24.95 6.39
C THR A 192 10.60 -23.63 5.88
N LYS A 193 9.76 -22.77 5.27
CA LYS A 193 10.18 -21.44 4.81
C LYS A 193 10.54 -20.53 5.97
N LEU A 194 9.73 -20.52 7.04
CA LEU A 194 10.00 -19.73 8.23
C LEU A 194 11.31 -20.15 8.88
N SER A 195 11.51 -21.46 9.12
CA SER A 195 12.75 -22.00 9.69
C SER A 195 13.97 -21.67 8.83
N TYR A 196 13.85 -21.74 7.51
CA TYR A 196 14.92 -21.38 6.58
C TYR A 196 15.27 -19.90 6.66
N MET A 197 14.26 -19.01 6.72
CA MET A 197 14.47 -17.58 6.83
C MET A 197 15.14 -17.21 8.16
N ILE A 198 14.66 -17.76 9.27
CA ILE A 198 15.22 -17.57 10.60
C ILE A 198 16.69 -17.98 10.62
N LYS A 199 16.99 -19.21 10.17
CA LYS A 199 18.38 -19.73 10.07
C LYS A 199 19.26 -18.81 9.22
N THR A 200 18.77 -18.36 8.06
CA THR A 200 19.53 -17.50 7.14
C THR A 200 19.88 -16.16 7.79
N ILE A 201 18.96 -15.58 8.58
CA ILE A 201 19.19 -14.30 9.27
C ILE A 201 20.22 -14.48 10.40
N HIS A 202 20.18 -15.57 11.16
CA HIS A 202 21.22 -15.88 12.16
C HIS A 202 22.60 -16.01 11.49
N GLU A 203 22.69 -16.72 10.38
CA GLU A 203 23.96 -16.84 9.67
C GLU A 203 24.47 -15.49 9.13
N ALA A 204 23.58 -14.57 8.79
CA ALA A 204 23.93 -13.27 8.23
C ALA A 204 24.62 -12.34 9.23
N VAL A 205 24.29 -12.40 10.51
CA VAL A 205 24.88 -11.54 11.56
C VAL A 205 26.22 -12.09 12.10
N LEU A 206 26.54 -13.35 11.81
CA LEU A 206 27.80 -13.98 12.25
C LEU A 206 28.95 -13.79 11.25
N ARG A 207 28.70 -13.08 10.14
CA ARG A 207 29.66 -12.86 9.03
C ARG A 207 29.99 -11.37 8.86
#